data_b52dd18bf700958694dfde3b857eaabf
#
_entry.id   b52dd18bf700958694dfde3b857eaabf
#
_cell.length_a   1.000
_cell.length_b   1.000
_cell.length_c   1.000
_cell.angle_alpha   90.00
_cell.angle_beta   90.00
_cell.angle_gamma   90.00
#
_symmetry.space_group_name_H-M   'P 1'
#
loop_
_entity.id
_entity.type
_entity.pdbx_description
1 polymer ?
#
loop_
_entity_poly.entity_id
_entity_poly.type
_entity_poly.pdbx_seq_one_letter_code
_entity_poly.pdbx_strand_id
1 'polypeptide(L)'
;VVSFDTETGDTYFVSVPRDTQVFMSDSIMLDMQNNGRGDFIPTKYGTTGECKITELYAYAGEEKNNEYQVQTLENLLNVDIDHYVAIDLTAFKEIVDAVGGVDMYVPMDMFWDMSDTGGPIIDLKEGQQHLDGDKAEQLVRFRKGYAQQDLGRIETQHNFMLALIGKIFDSENVVSDLTSVANTVYKYVKTDISLLDMLG
;
A
#
# COMPACT_ATOMS: atom_id res chain seq x y z
N VAL A 1 4.62 -6.26 1.62
CA VAL A 1 5.09 -7.24 0.64
C VAL A 1 4.07 -8.37 0.59
N VAL A 2 3.77 -8.84 -0.59
CA VAL A 2 2.87 -9.99 -0.83
C VAL A 2 3.70 -11.07 -1.53
N SER A 3 3.62 -12.29 -1.06
CA SER A 3 4.22 -13.46 -1.72
C SER A 3 3.12 -14.47 -2.03
N PHE A 4 3.16 -14.99 -3.25
CA PHE A 4 2.24 -16.01 -3.72
C PHE A 4 3.01 -17.28 -4.04
N ASP A 5 2.64 -18.38 -3.38
CA ASP A 5 3.21 -19.70 -3.66
C ASP A 5 2.42 -20.35 -4.82
N THR A 6 3.07 -20.48 -5.97
CA THR A 6 2.44 -21.02 -7.18
C THR A 6 2.21 -22.53 -7.13
N GLU A 7 2.84 -23.26 -6.19
CA GLU A 7 2.66 -24.69 -6.03
C GLU A 7 1.49 -25.00 -5.09
N THR A 8 1.35 -24.27 -3.97
CA THR A 8 0.30 -24.50 -2.97
C THR A 8 -0.90 -23.60 -3.14
N GLY A 9 -0.74 -22.45 -3.82
CA GLY A 9 -1.75 -21.38 -3.92
C GLY A 9 -1.81 -20.49 -2.67
N ASP A 10 -0.91 -20.68 -1.70
CA ASP A 10 -0.90 -19.90 -0.48
C ASP A 10 -0.41 -18.46 -0.74
N THR A 11 -1.02 -17.51 -0.05
CA THR A 11 -0.65 -16.09 -0.13
C THR A 11 -0.18 -15.59 1.24
N TYR A 12 1.00 -15.00 1.27
CA TYR A 12 1.61 -14.46 2.49
C TYR A 12 1.71 -12.94 2.40
N PHE A 13 1.41 -12.27 3.52
CA PHE A 13 1.46 -10.81 3.63
C PHE A 13 2.43 -10.38 4.71
N VAL A 14 3.33 -9.46 4.38
CA VAL A 14 4.21 -8.79 5.32
C VAL A 14 3.95 -7.29 5.26
N SER A 15 3.33 -6.74 6.31
CA SER A 15 3.12 -5.31 6.46
C SER A 15 4.34 -4.66 7.10
N VAL A 16 4.97 -3.71 6.42
CA VAL A 16 6.08 -2.91 6.95
C VAL A 16 5.51 -1.56 7.39
N PRO A 17 5.56 -1.23 8.70
CA PRO A 17 5.09 0.06 9.19
C PRO A 17 5.84 1.23 8.54
N ARG A 18 5.10 2.30 8.21
CA ARG A 18 5.66 3.49 7.54
C ARG A 18 6.80 4.17 8.31
N ASP A 19 6.85 4.00 9.63
CA ASP A 19 7.86 4.58 10.51
C ASP A 19 9.02 3.61 10.79
N THR A 20 9.08 2.46 10.07
CA THR A 20 10.20 1.51 10.17
C THR A 20 11.50 2.21 9.79
N GLN A 21 12.47 2.11 10.70
CA GLN A 21 13.82 2.60 10.47
C GLN A 21 14.53 1.73 9.42
N VAL A 22 15.10 2.37 8.42
CA VAL A 22 15.83 1.73 7.34
C VAL A 22 17.14 2.47 7.08
N PHE A 23 18.04 1.81 6.36
CA PHE A 23 19.30 2.39 5.92
C PHE A 23 19.35 2.34 4.39
N MET A 24 19.64 3.47 3.77
CA MET A 24 19.94 3.51 2.34
C MET A 24 21.23 2.70 2.09
N SER A 25 21.21 1.82 1.10
CA SER A 25 22.41 1.14 0.67
C SER A 25 23.41 2.11 0.04
N ASP A 26 24.68 1.73 0.01
CA ASP A 26 25.73 2.54 -0.67
C ASP A 26 25.38 2.78 -2.14
N SER A 27 24.73 1.82 -2.80
CA SER A 27 24.28 1.95 -4.20
C SER A 27 23.21 3.02 -4.35
N ILE A 28 22.21 3.07 -3.45
CA ILE A 28 21.17 4.11 -3.43
C ILE A 28 21.81 5.48 -3.20
N MET A 29 22.67 5.60 -2.20
CA MET A 29 23.31 6.88 -1.89
C MET A 29 24.17 7.39 -3.04
N LEU A 30 24.92 6.50 -3.69
CA LEU A 30 25.73 6.84 -4.86
C LEU A 30 24.87 7.28 -6.06
N ASP A 31 23.77 6.57 -6.31
CA ASP A 31 22.84 6.92 -7.39
C ASP A 31 22.16 8.27 -7.12
N MET A 32 21.75 8.54 -5.87
CA MET A 32 21.20 9.84 -5.46
C MET A 32 22.21 10.98 -5.67
N GLN A 33 23.50 10.76 -5.35
CA GLN A 33 24.55 11.75 -5.59
C GLN A 33 24.70 12.04 -7.09
N ASN A 34 24.74 11.00 -7.92
CA ASN A 34 24.88 11.12 -9.37
C ASN A 34 23.69 11.80 -10.04
N ASN A 35 22.50 11.65 -9.48
CA ASN A 35 21.25 12.26 -9.96
C ASN A 35 20.95 13.64 -9.34
N GLY A 36 21.94 14.26 -8.67
CA GLY A 36 21.78 15.60 -8.07
C GLY A 36 20.87 15.63 -6.83
N ARG A 37 20.66 14.51 -6.19
CA ARG A 37 19.86 14.39 -4.96
C ARG A 37 20.71 14.06 -3.72
N GLY A 38 22.01 14.21 -3.79
CA GLY A 38 22.92 13.97 -2.68
C GLY A 38 22.59 14.75 -1.41
N ASP A 39 22.06 15.98 -1.56
CA ASP A 39 21.68 16.84 -0.43
C ASP A 39 20.46 16.29 0.36
N PHE A 40 19.69 15.36 -0.22
CA PHE A 40 18.58 14.69 0.43
C PHE A 40 18.98 13.43 1.19
N ILE A 41 20.25 13.01 1.12
CA ILE A 41 20.74 11.88 1.91
C ILE A 41 20.83 12.31 3.38
N PRO A 42 20.00 11.73 4.27
CA PRO A 42 19.97 12.17 5.66
C PRO A 42 21.27 11.77 6.37
N THR A 43 21.72 12.64 7.26
CA THR A 43 22.78 12.32 8.22
C THR A 43 22.23 12.58 9.62
N LYS A 44 22.08 11.52 10.41
CA LYS A 44 21.49 11.57 11.74
C LYS A 44 22.39 10.89 12.74
N TYR A 45 22.74 11.59 13.81
CA TYR A 45 23.63 11.08 14.89
C TYR A 45 24.97 10.49 14.38
N GLY A 46 25.49 11.02 13.27
CA GLY A 46 26.74 10.53 12.66
C GLY A 46 26.56 9.33 11.72
N THR A 47 25.36 8.85 11.52
CA THR A 47 25.03 7.80 10.55
C THR A 47 24.41 8.43 9.31
N THR A 48 25.01 8.15 8.14
CA THR A 48 24.52 8.61 6.84
C THR A 48 23.55 7.58 6.24
N GLY A 49 22.44 8.06 5.64
CA GLY A 49 21.45 7.21 4.99
C GLY A 49 20.40 6.61 5.92
N GLU A 50 20.44 6.93 7.23
CA GLU A 50 19.41 6.47 8.18
C GLU A 50 18.13 7.31 8.06
N CYS A 51 17.00 6.66 7.78
CA CYS A 51 15.71 7.34 7.68
C CYS A 51 14.54 6.37 7.97
N LYS A 52 13.31 6.90 8.02
CA LYS A 52 12.11 6.07 7.96
C LYS A 52 11.85 5.65 6.52
N ILE A 53 11.26 4.48 6.33
CA ILE A 53 10.94 3.99 4.98
C ILE A 53 10.01 4.96 4.21
N THR A 54 9.10 5.64 4.90
CA THR A 54 8.25 6.68 4.29
C THR A 54 9.02 7.94 3.88
N GLU A 55 10.12 8.27 4.57
CA GLU A 55 10.98 9.41 4.24
C GLU A 55 11.85 9.12 3.01
N LEU A 56 12.29 7.86 2.86
CA LEU A 56 13.04 7.42 1.69
C LEU A 56 12.28 7.72 0.39
N TYR A 57 10.97 7.49 0.38
CA TYR A 57 10.12 7.79 -0.78
C TYR A 57 10.19 9.27 -1.21
N ALA A 58 10.19 10.18 -0.24
CA ALA A 58 10.31 11.61 -0.50
C ALA A 58 11.74 12.01 -0.91
N TYR A 59 12.76 11.43 -0.28
CA TYR A 59 14.17 11.72 -0.59
C TYR A 59 14.57 11.23 -1.98
N ALA A 60 14.08 10.08 -2.40
CA ALA A 60 14.34 9.48 -3.70
C ALA A 60 13.86 10.35 -4.89
N GLY A 61 12.75 11.09 -4.72
CA GLY A 61 12.10 11.82 -5.80
C GLY A 61 11.24 10.91 -6.69
N GLU A 62 10.42 11.53 -7.54
CA GLU A 62 9.34 10.84 -8.27
C GLU A 62 9.84 9.73 -9.22
N GLU A 63 11.03 9.88 -9.78
CA GLU A 63 11.58 8.95 -10.77
C GLU A 63 12.11 7.66 -10.13
N LYS A 64 12.64 7.75 -8.89
CA LYS A 64 13.37 6.66 -8.23
C LYS A 64 12.70 6.15 -6.94
N ASN A 65 11.61 6.77 -6.50
CA ASN A 65 11.00 6.45 -5.21
C ASN A 65 10.57 4.99 -5.08
N ASN A 66 9.95 4.41 -6.11
CA ASN A 66 9.51 3.01 -6.07
C ASN A 66 10.71 2.05 -6.13
N GLU A 67 11.68 2.31 -7.01
CA GLU A 67 12.89 1.50 -7.16
C GLU A 67 13.69 1.42 -5.85
N TYR A 68 13.92 2.57 -5.19
CA TYR A 68 14.67 2.57 -3.93
C TYR A 68 13.87 1.96 -2.78
N GLN A 69 12.53 2.08 -2.78
CA GLN A 69 11.70 1.40 -1.80
C GLN A 69 11.75 -0.12 -1.96
N VAL A 70 11.65 -0.63 -3.19
CA VAL A 70 11.80 -2.07 -3.48
C VAL A 70 13.15 -2.56 -2.97
N GLN A 71 14.25 -1.95 -3.42
CA GLN A 71 15.60 -2.35 -3.02
C GLN A 71 15.80 -2.31 -1.48
N THR A 72 15.21 -1.31 -0.82
CA THR A 72 15.32 -1.20 0.65
C THR A 72 14.49 -2.27 1.35
N LEU A 73 13.31 -2.63 0.82
CA LEU A 73 12.49 -3.71 1.35
C LEU A 73 13.14 -5.08 1.14
N GLU A 74 13.75 -5.32 -0.01
CA GLU A 74 14.53 -6.53 -0.29
C GLU A 74 15.65 -6.70 0.74
N ASN A 75 16.42 -5.63 1.00
CA ASN A 75 17.48 -5.64 2.00
C ASN A 75 16.93 -5.84 3.42
N LEU A 76 15.81 -5.20 3.78
CA LEU A 76 15.21 -5.28 5.11
C LEU A 76 14.66 -6.67 5.42
N LEU A 77 14.01 -7.29 4.44
CA LEU A 77 13.32 -8.57 4.59
C LEU A 77 14.17 -9.77 4.14
N ASN A 78 15.29 -9.51 3.46
CA ASN A 78 16.16 -10.53 2.84
C ASN A 78 15.37 -11.44 1.88
N VAL A 79 14.61 -10.82 0.97
CA VAL A 79 13.84 -11.46 -0.09
C VAL A 79 14.07 -10.73 -1.39
N ASP A 80 13.85 -11.41 -2.51
CA ASP A 80 13.76 -10.77 -3.82
C ASP A 80 12.29 -10.35 -4.07
N ILE A 81 12.07 -9.20 -4.69
CA ILE A 81 10.76 -8.66 -5.05
C ILE A 81 10.69 -8.58 -6.57
N ASP A 82 9.88 -9.44 -7.18
CA ASP A 82 9.77 -9.52 -8.64
C ASP A 82 9.11 -8.27 -9.24
N HIS A 83 8.07 -7.77 -8.57
CA HIS A 83 7.27 -6.64 -9.06
C HIS A 83 6.78 -5.75 -7.94
N TYR A 84 6.43 -4.51 -8.28
CA TYR A 84 5.77 -3.59 -7.36
C TYR A 84 4.47 -3.02 -7.93
N VAL A 85 3.57 -2.67 -7.01
CA VAL A 85 2.35 -1.90 -7.30
C VAL A 85 2.26 -0.75 -6.31
N ALA A 86 2.35 0.47 -6.81
CA ALA A 86 2.19 1.68 -6.01
C ALA A 86 0.82 2.31 -6.28
N ILE A 87 0.04 2.49 -5.22
CA ILE A 87 -1.36 2.92 -5.28
C ILE A 87 -1.50 4.20 -4.45
N ASP A 88 -2.03 5.26 -5.04
CA ASP A 88 -2.48 6.43 -4.30
C ASP A 88 -3.94 6.24 -3.80
N LEU A 89 -4.43 7.17 -3.00
CA LEU A 89 -5.79 7.07 -2.44
C LEU A 89 -6.89 7.15 -3.51
N THR A 90 -6.66 7.84 -4.61
CA THR A 90 -7.62 7.91 -5.72
C THR A 90 -7.69 6.56 -6.41
N ALA A 91 -6.53 6.00 -6.77
CA ALA A 91 -6.44 4.66 -7.33
C ALA A 91 -7.07 3.60 -6.41
N PHE A 92 -6.81 3.69 -5.11
CA PHE A 92 -7.38 2.78 -4.12
C PHE A 92 -8.91 2.77 -4.17
N LYS A 93 -9.55 3.94 -4.17
CA LYS A 93 -11.02 4.08 -4.24
C LYS A 93 -11.58 3.50 -5.54
N GLU A 94 -10.98 3.87 -6.67
CA GLU A 94 -11.40 3.40 -7.99
C GLU A 94 -11.29 1.87 -8.14
N ILE A 95 -10.24 1.26 -7.54
CA ILE A 95 -10.09 -0.20 -7.52
C ILE A 95 -11.20 -0.85 -6.69
N VAL A 96 -11.48 -0.32 -5.50
CA VAL A 96 -12.55 -0.84 -4.65
C VAL A 96 -13.90 -0.75 -5.34
N ASP A 97 -14.20 0.37 -5.98
CA ASP A 97 -15.45 0.57 -6.72
C ASP A 97 -15.53 -0.34 -7.97
N ALA A 98 -14.41 -0.54 -8.67
CA ALA A 98 -14.35 -1.41 -9.85
C ALA A 98 -14.64 -2.88 -9.54
N VAL A 99 -14.28 -3.36 -8.34
CA VAL A 99 -14.63 -4.73 -7.88
C VAL A 99 -16.01 -4.81 -7.23
N GLY A 100 -16.76 -3.70 -7.24
CA GLY A 100 -18.11 -3.64 -6.66
C GLY A 100 -18.12 -3.54 -5.14
N GLY A 101 -17.08 -2.97 -4.53
CA GLY A 101 -16.96 -2.81 -3.08
C GLY A 101 -16.53 -4.07 -2.32
N VAL A 102 -16.28 -3.92 -1.04
CA VAL A 102 -15.81 -4.99 -0.14
C VAL A 102 -16.77 -5.16 1.03
N ASP A 103 -17.20 -6.39 1.29
CA ASP A 103 -18.00 -6.72 2.46
C ASP A 103 -17.09 -7.15 3.61
N MET A 104 -17.10 -6.39 4.72
CA MET A 104 -16.31 -6.73 5.89
C MET A 104 -16.93 -6.26 7.19
N TYR A 105 -16.45 -6.80 8.30
CA TYR A 105 -16.81 -6.35 9.64
C TYR A 105 -15.95 -5.16 10.05
N VAL A 106 -16.60 -4.00 10.29
CA VAL A 106 -15.96 -2.81 10.87
C VAL A 106 -15.85 -3.04 12.39
N PRO A 107 -14.62 -3.02 12.96
CA PRO A 107 -14.41 -3.54 14.33
C PRO A 107 -14.93 -2.63 15.45
N MET A 108 -15.27 -1.39 15.14
CA MET A 108 -15.72 -0.39 16.11
C MET A 108 -16.36 0.81 15.41
N ASP A 109 -17.11 1.63 16.15
CA ASP A 109 -17.55 2.94 15.65
C ASP A 109 -16.35 3.84 15.38
N MET A 110 -16.25 4.36 14.16
CA MET A 110 -15.17 5.22 13.69
C MET A 110 -15.73 6.58 13.35
N PHE A 111 -15.44 7.60 14.18
CA PHE A 111 -15.80 8.97 13.90
C PHE A 111 -14.59 9.89 14.01
N TRP A 112 -14.32 10.63 12.96
CA TRP A 112 -13.30 11.67 12.96
C TRP A 112 -13.55 12.68 11.84
N ASP A 113 -13.81 13.93 12.22
CA ASP A 113 -13.87 15.05 11.30
C ASP A 113 -12.45 15.55 11.00
N MET A 114 -12.04 15.46 9.75
CA MET A 114 -10.75 15.97 9.25
C MET A 114 -10.94 17.12 8.26
N SER A 115 -12.13 17.72 8.18
CA SER A 115 -12.45 18.79 7.22
C SER A 115 -11.53 20.01 7.38
N ASP A 116 -11.13 20.32 8.58
CA ASP A 116 -10.19 21.44 8.89
C ASP A 116 -8.82 21.28 8.20
N THR A 117 -8.43 20.04 7.88
CA THR A 117 -7.16 19.71 7.19
C THR A 117 -7.36 19.28 5.74
N GLY A 118 -8.57 19.47 5.20
CA GLY A 118 -8.91 19.04 3.84
C GLY A 118 -9.09 17.53 3.69
N GLY A 119 -9.21 16.80 4.80
CA GLY A 119 -9.48 15.37 4.81
C GLY A 119 -10.99 15.06 4.82
N PRO A 120 -11.36 13.78 4.64
CA PRO A 120 -12.75 13.35 4.72
C PRO A 120 -13.29 13.38 6.15
N ILE A 121 -14.61 13.43 6.26
CA ILE A 121 -15.29 13.06 7.51
C ILE A 121 -15.38 11.54 7.53
N ILE A 122 -14.82 10.93 8.56
CA ILE A 122 -14.93 9.49 8.82
C ILE A 122 -16.15 9.28 9.72
N ASP A 123 -17.12 8.48 9.25
CA ASP A 123 -18.30 8.07 10.01
C ASP A 123 -18.72 6.65 9.58
N LEU A 124 -18.05 5.67 10.17
CA LEU A 124 -18.38 4.25 9.98
C LEU A 124 -18.87 3.67 11.30
N LYS A 125 -19.92 2.86 11.23
CA LYS A 125 -20.46 2.16 12.41
C LYS A 125 -19.82 0.78 12.56
N GLU A 126 -19.74 0.31 13.79
CA GLU A 126 -19.39 -1.09 14.07
C GLU A 126 -20.35 -2.05 13.39
N GLY A 127 -19.85 -3.17 12.88
CA GLY A 127 -20.67 -4.24 12.33
C GLY A 127 -20.32 -4.59 10.88
N GLN A 128 -21.09 -5.53 10.33
CA GLN A 128 -20.95 -5.95 8.94
C GLN A 128 -21.41 -4.83 8.01
N GLN A 129 -20.53 -4.40 7.11
CA GLN A 129 -20.82 -3.32 6.16
C GLN A 129 -20.30 -3.65 4.78
N HIS A 130 -20.98 -3.10 3.79
CA HIS A 130 -20.50 -3.00 2.42
C HIS A 130 -19.74 -1.67 2.28
N LEU A 131 -18.46 -1.74 1.95
CA LEU A 131 -17.57 -0.60 1.80
C LEU A 131 -17.31 -0.36 0.31
N ASP A 132 -17.83 0.75 -0.20
CA ASP A 132 -17.41 1.36 -1.46
C ASP A 132 -16.05 2.05 -1.29
N GLY A 133 -15.51 2.65 -2.36
CA GLY A 133 -14.23 3.34 -2.32
C GLY A 133 -14.14 4.43 -1.26
N ASP A 134 -15.21 5.21 -1.07
CA ASP A 134 -15.24 6.29 -0.07
C ASP A 134 -15.21 5.75 1.36
N LYS A 135 -15.98 4.71 1.65
CA LYS A 135 -15.99 4.07 2.97
C LYS A 135 -14.69 3.31 3.24
N ALA A 136 -14.13 2.67 2.21
CA ALA A 136 -12.83 2.02 2.29
C ALA A 136 -11.72 3.02 2.63
N GLU A 137 -11.72 4.22 2.00
CA GLU A 137 -10.81 5.30 2.36
C GLU A 137 -10.96 5.72 3.83
N GLN A 138 -12.20 5.88 4.30
CA GLN A 138 -12.47 6.21 5.70
C GLN A 138 -11.88 5.16 6.65
N LEU A 139 -12.09 3.88 6.35
CA LEU A 139 -11.57 2.77 7.15
C LEU A 139 -10.04 2.80 7.25
N VAL A 140 -9.33 2.89 6.12
CA VAL A 140 -7.86 2.82 6.11
C VAL A 140 -7.19 4.07 6.67
N ARG A 141 -7.88 5.21 6.67
CA ARG A 141 -7.41 6.49 7.24
C ARG A 141 -7.65 6.61 8.73
N PHE A 142 -8.59 5.84 9.30
CA PHE A 142 -8.93 5.96 10.70
C PHE A 142 -7.76 5.52 11.61
N ARG A 143 -7.43 6.37 12.60
CA ARG A 143 -6.27 6.16 13.49
C ARG A 143 -6.60 6.25 14.97
N LYS A 144 -7.85 6.61 15.33
CA LYS A 144 -8.24 6.89 16.72
C LYS A 144 -8.98 5.68 17.31
N GLY A 145 -8.86 5.52 18.63
CA GLY A 145 -9.74 4.63 19.39
C GLY A 145 -9.43 3.14 19.35
N TYR A 146 -8.46 2.69 18.56
CA TYR A 146 -8.06 1.28 18.59
C TYR A 146 -7.47 0.91 19.97
N ALA A 147 -7.98 -0.16 20.58
CA ALA A 147 -7.53 -0.62 21.90
C ALA A 147 -6.03 -0.93 21.95
N GLN A 148 -5.48 -1.44 20.84
CA GLN A 148 -4.06 -1.73 20.66
C GLN A 148 -3.34 -0.65 19.83
N GLN A 149 -3.89 0.56 19.75
CA GLN A 149 -3.32 1.68 19.00
C GLN A 149 -2.97 1.31 17.55
N ASP A 150 -1.69 1.36 17.19
CA ASP A 150 -1.21 1.13 15.83
C ASP A 150 -1.41 -0.31 15.34
N LEU A 151 -1.34 -1.30 16.22
CA LEU A 151 -1.54 -2.71 15.86
C LEU A 151 -2.97 -2.99 15.40
N GLY A 152 -3.98 -2.46 16.10
CA GLY A 152 -5.38 -2.62 15.69
C GLY A 152 -5.68 -1.99 14.33
N ARG A 153 -5.03 -0.86 14.02
CA ARG A 153 -5.13 -0.24 12.69
C ARG A 153 -4.51 -1.13 11.61
N ILE A 154 -3.30 -1.64 11.85
CA ILE A 154 -2.59 -2.52 10.91
C ILE A 154 -3.42 -3.77 10.64
N GLU A 155 -3.99 -4.38 11.68
CA GLU A 155 -4.87 -5.55 11.56
C GLU A 155 -6.12 -5.24 10.72
N THR A 156 -6.79 -4.11 10.97
CA THR A 156 -7.96 -3.68 10.18
C THR A 156 -7.61 -3.45 8.72
N GLN A 157 -6.50 -2.78 8.44
CA GLN A 157 -6.01 -2.58 7.08
C GLN A 157 -5.64 -3.90 6.40
N HIS A 158 -5.03 -4.83 7.13
CA HIS A 158 -4.68 -6.15 6.62
C HIS A 158 -5.93 -6.96 6.26
N ASN A 159 -6.92 -7.01 7.18
CA ASN A 159 -8.19 -7.70 6.95
C ASN A 159 -8.94 -7.11 5.74
N PHE A 160 -8.92 -5.79 5.56
CA PHE A 160 -9.48 -5.14 4.38
C PHE A 160 -8.77 -5.58 3.10
N MET A 161 -7.43 -5.60 3.09
CA MET A 161 -6.66 -6.02 1.92
C MET A 161 -6.92 -7.50 1.56
N LEU A 162 -7.02 -8.38 2.55
CA LEU A 162 -7.38 -9.78 2.33
C LEU A 162 -8.79 -9.91 1.71
N ALA A 163 -9.75 -9.15 2.23
CA ALA A 163 -11.12 -9.16 1.69
C ALA A 163 -11.18 -8.61 0.27
N LEU A 164 -10.43 -7.53 -0.04
CA LEU A 164 -10.33 -6.95 -1.38
C LEU A 164 -9.70 -7.94 -2.36
N ILE A 165 -8.60 -8.58 -1.98
CA ILE A 165 -7.92 -9.59 -2.82
C ILE A 165 -8.84 -10.79 -3.03
N GLY A 166 -9.48 -11.30 -1.96
CA GLY A 166 -10.48 -12.37 -2.08
C GLY A 166 -11.58 -11.99 -3.08
N LYS A 167 -12.08 -10.75 -3.02
CA LYS A 167 -13.11 -10.27 -3.95
C LYS A 167 -12.64 -10.24 -5.40
N ILE A 168 -11.37 -9.88 -5.65
CA ILE A 168 -10.77 -9.89 -6.99
C ILE A 168 -10.69 -11.31 -7.55
N PHE A 169 -10.34 -12.29 -6.72
CA PHE A 169 -10.12 -13.67 -7.17
C PHE A 169 -11.37 -14.58 -7.09
N ASP A 170 -12.37 -14.26 -6.24
CA ASP A 170 -13.57 -15.08 -6.04
C ASP A 170 -14.72 -14.81 -7.03
N SER A 171 -14.57 -13.85 -7.95
CA SER A 171 -15.66 -13.56 -8.87
C SER A 171 -15.82 -14.70 -9.89
N GLU A 172 -16.91 -15.46 -9.79
CA GLU A 172 -17.31 -16.46 -10.80
C GLU A 172 -17.51 -15.86 -12.22
N ASN A 173 -17.51 -14.51 -12.32
CA ASN A 173 -17.59 -13.73 -13.55
C ASN A 173 -16.24 -13.16 -14.00
N VAL A 174 -15.16 -13.83 -13.61
CA VAL A 174 -13.75 -13.36 -13.72
C VAL A 174 -13.34 -12.89 -15.11
N VAL A 175 -13.92 -13.41 -16.20
CA VAL A 175 -13.37 -13.14 -17.55
C VAL A 175 -13.78 -11.79 -18.14
N SER A 176 -14.99 -11.28 -17.88
CA SER A 176 -15.39 -9.95 -18.37
C SER A 176 -14.99 -8.81 -17.42
N ASP A 177 -15.00 -9.08 -16.12
CA ASP A 177 -14.71 -8.08 -15.10
C ASP A 177 -13.21 -7.92 -14.84
N LEU A 178 -12.40 -8.99 -14.97
CA LEU A 178 -10.94 -8.92 -14.85
C LEU A 178 -10.32 -7.93 -15.84
N THR A 179 -10.77 -7.92 -17.10
CA THR A 179 -10.27 -6.95 -18.08
C THR A 179 -10.62 -5.53 -17.71
N SER A 180 -11.80 -5.30 -17.15
CA SER A 180 -12.23 -3.99 -16.66
C SER A 180 -11.44 -3.56 -15.42
N VAL A 181 -11.29 -4.47 -14.45
CA VAL A 181 -10.48 -4.25 -13.23
C VAL A 181 -9.02 -4.02 -13.60
N ALA A 182 -8.42 -4.88 -14.45
CA ALA A 182 -7.03 -4.73 -14.89
C ALA A 182 -6.79 -3.39 -15.61
N ASN A 183 -7.69 -2.98 -16.50
CA ASN A 183 -7.61 -1.67 -17.16
C ASN A 183 -7.75 -0.52 -16.18
N THR A 184 -8.63 -0.63 -15.17
CA THR A 184 -8.79 0.38 -14.13
C THR A 184 -7.55 0.43 -13.25
N VAL A 185 -7.07 -0.72 -12.78
CA VAL A 185 -5.83 -0.83 -12.00
C VAL A 185 -4.68 -0.20 -12.80
N TYR A 186 -4.46 -0.62 -14.03
CA TYR A 186 -3.35 -0.14 -14.86
C TYR A 186 -3.40 1.37 -15.14
N LYS A 187 -4.58 1.96 -15.18
CA LYS A 187 -4.77 3.40 -15.38
C LYS A 187 -4.36 4.24 -14.16
N TYR A 188 -4.56 3.72 -12.96
CA TYR A 188 -4.45 4.47 -11.71
C TYR A 188 -3.24 4.05 -10.84
N VAL A 189 -2.57 2.93 -11.14
CA VAL A 189 -1.42 2.47 -10.36
C VAL A 189 -0.11 2.74 -11.09
N LYS A 190 0.98 2.86 -10.32
CA LYS A 190 2.34 2.79 -10.85
C LYS A 190 2.87 1.39 -10.59
N THR A 191 3.25 0.69 -11.64
CA THR A 191 3.76 -0.69 -11.56
C THR A 191 4.77 -0.95 -12.67
N ASP A 192 5.64 -1.91 -12.47
CA ASP A 192 6.54 -2.48 -13.47
C ASP A 192 5.96 -3.72 -14.18
N ILE A 193 4.79 -4.22 -13.73
CA ILE A 193 4.09 -5.32 -14.38
C ILE A 193 3.50 -4.84 -15.72
N SER A 194 3.77 -5.55 -16.80
CA SER A 194 3.15 -5.21 -18.07
C SER A 194 1.65 -5.57 -18.08
N LEU A 195 0.85 -4.86 -18.89
CA LEU A 195 -0.58 -5.18 -19.03
C LEU A 195 -0.81 -6.61 -19.52
N LEU A 196 0.10 -7.15 -20.33
CA LEU A 196 0.00 -8.52 -20.83
C LEU A 196 0.22 -9.54 -19.71
N ASP A 197 1.18 -9.29 -18.81
CA ASP A 197 1.46 -10.17 -17.68
C ASP A 197 0.34 -10.11 -16.62
N MET A 198 -0.41 -9.00 -16.55
CA MET A 198 -1.59 -8.90 -15.69
C MET A 198 -2.80 -9.70 -16.20
N LEU A 199 -2.84 -10.03 -17.51
CA LEU A 199 -3.97 -10.70 -18.15
C LEU A 199 -3.70 -12.18 -18.43
N GLY A 200 -2.47 -12.65 -18.23
CA GLY A 200 -2.02 -14.03 -18.47
C GLY A 200 -2.16 -14.94 -17.30
#